data_c69789663d0992d70a45d3e685462f46
#
_entry.id   c69789663d0992d70a45d3e685462f46
#
_cell.length_a   1.000
_cell.length_b   1.000
_cell.length_c   1.000
_cell.angle_alpha   90.00
_cell.angle_beta   90.00
_cell.angle_gamma   90.00
#
_symmetry.space_group_name_H-M   'P 1'
#
loop_
_entity.id
_entity.type
_entity.pdbx_description
1 polymer ?
#
loop_
_entity_poly.entity_id
_entity_poly.type
_entity_poly.pdbx_seq_one_letter_code
_entity_poly.pdbx_strand_id
1 'polypeptide(L)'
;MKTHRLLLAALVISESIFSNCQAQTNSKENTGDIMAIQRTKIDSLDKKLIEILGARQRAVKEIGIYKAKNNIPSLQATRFQEVMNKSIEAGKKEGLSSEFITKLLTAIHEESLRVEESLK
;
A
#
# COMPACT_ATOMS: atom_id res chain seq x y z
N MET A 1 68.56 -8.94 60.82
CA MET A 1 69.66 -9.10 59.85
C MET A 1 69.10 -9.23 58.47
N LYS A 2 69.57 -8.30 57.59
CA LYS A 2 69.76 -8.46 56.14
C LYS A 2 68.52 -8.68 55.31
N THR A 3 68.05 -7.76 54.64
CA THR A 3 68.47 -6.95 53.43
C THR A 3 68.06 -7.58 52.11
N HIS A 4 67.61 -6.67 51.34
CA HIS A 4 67.70 -6.56 49.90
C HIS A 4 66.44 -6.95 49.09
N ARG A 5 65.97 -6.06 48.41
CA ARG A 5 66.19 -5.22 47.21
C ARG A 5 65.13 -5.59 46.16
N LEU A 6 64.33 -4.62 45.86
CA LEU A 6 64.29 -3.85 44.60
C LEU A 6 64.17 -4.71 43.32
N LEU A 7 63.14 -4.54 42.57
CA LEU A 7 63.20 -3.88 41.28
C LEU A 7 61.82 -3.81 40.64
N LEU A 8 61.44 -2.62 40.39
CA LEU A 8 60.71 -2.06 39.30
C LEU A 8 60.59 -2.95 38.03
N ALA A 9 59.39 -3.06 37.51
CA ALA A 9 59.14 -3.01 36.11
C ALA A 9 57.75 -2.39 35.87
N ALA A 10 57.78 -1.14 35.51
CA ALA A 10 56.65 -0.52 34.86
C ALA A 10 56.55 -1.11 33.44
N LEU A 11 55.40 -1.57 33.08
CA LEU A 11 55.09 -1.83 31.72
C LEU A 11 53.79 -1.14 31.33
N VAL A 12 54.00 -0.20 30.52
CA VAL A 12 53.07 0.67 29.78
C VAL A 12 51.98 -0.18 29.15
N ILE A 13 50.76 0.06 29.53
CA ILE A 13 49.62 -0.42 28.79
C ILE A 13 49.30 0.63 27.75
N SER A 14 49.72 0.34 26.55
CA SER A 14 49.34 1.04 25.35
C SER A 14 47.85 0.88 25.12
N GLU A 15 47.23 1.95 25.03
CA GLU A 15 45.86 2.13 24.65
C GLU A 15 45.56 1.57 23.26
N SER A 16 44.51 0.78 23.18
CA SER A 16 43.86 0.52 21.89
C SER A 16 42.42 0.95 21.98
N ILE A 17 42.25 2.28 21.87
CA ILE A 17 40.96 2.85 21.47
C ILE A 17 40.90 2.68 19.94
N PHE A 18 40.41 1.57 19.48
CA PHE A 18 40.06 1.42 18.08
C PHE A 18 38.58 1.10 17.95
N SER A 19 37.90 2.15 17.57
CA SER A 19 36.92 2.10 16.48
C SER A 19 35.66 1.32 16.71
N ASN A 20 34.69 1.98 17.25
CA ASN A 20 33.32 1.64 16.96
C ASN A 20 32.74 2.73 16.03
N CYS A 21 33.17 2.74 14.77
CA CYS A 21 32.69 3.67 13.76
C CYS A 21 32.51 2.95 12.42
N GLN A 22 31.77 1.83 12.39
CA GLN A 22 31.48 1.13 11.13
C GLN A 22 30.10 0.47 11.06
N ALA A 23 29.17 0.84 11.91
CA ALA A 23 27.83 0.21 11.91
C ALA A 23 26.70 1.13 11.39
N GLN A 24 26.99 2.32 10.87
CA GLN A 24 25.96 3.27 10.44
C GLN A 24 25.80 3.46 8.92
N THR A 25 26.66 2.90 8.10
CA THR A 25 26.58 3.07 6.64
C THR A 25 25.67 2.03 5.95
N ASN A 26 25.50 0.83 6.52
CA ASN A 26 24.72 -0.23 5.87
C ASN A 26 23.20 -0.09 6.04
N SER A 27 22.73 0.62 7.06
CA SER A 27 21.28 0.76 7.27
C SER A 27 20.63 1.78 6.34
N LYS A 28 21.35 2.79 5.91
CA LYS A 28 20.82 3.86 5.04
C LYS A 28 20.73 3.42 3.58
N GLU A 29 21.70 2.64 3.12
CA GLU A 29 21.72 2.11 1.76
C GLU A 29 20.63 1.04 1.54
N ASN A 30 20.44 0.14 2.53
CA ASN A 30 19.39 -0.87 2.49
C ASN A 30 17.97 -0.28 2.60
N THR A 31 17.79 0.80 3.36
CA THR A 31 16.48 1.48 3.48
C THR A 31 16.08 2.19 2.17
N GLY A 32 17.02 2.78 1.45
CA GLY A 32 16.79 3.41 0.15
C GLY A 32 16.39 2.38 -0.91
N ASP A 33 17.01 1.23 -0.92
CA ASP A 33 16.73 0.13 -1.84
C ASP A 33 15.33 -0.47 -1.58
N ILE A 34 14.98 -0.73 -0.32
CA ILE A 34 13.63 -1.21 0.06
C ILE A 34 12.55 -0.22 -0.37
N MET A 35 12.74 1.07 -0.18
CA MET A 35 11.77 2.08 -0.59
C MET A 35 11.59 2.11 -2.11
N ALA A 36 12.68 2.04 -2.88
CA ALA A 36 12.62 2.02 -4.33
C ALA A 36 11.88 0.78 -4.85
N ILE A 37 12.18 -0.40 -4.29
CA ILE A 37 11.51 -1.67 -4.62
C ILE A 37 10.01 -1.58 -4.33
N GLN A 38 9.61 -1.10 -3.14
CA GLN A 38 8.20 -1.02 -2.78
C GLN A 38 7.43 0.02 -3.62
N ARG A 39 8.05 1.15 -3.97
CA ARG A 39 7.44 2.14 -4.88
C ARG A 39 7.19 1.54 -6.25
N THR A 40 8.17 0.87 -6.84
CA THR A 40 8.00 0.18 -8.14
C THR A 40 6.87 -0.85 -8.09
N LYS A 41 6.75 -1.58 -6.98
CA LYS A 41 5.63 -2.52 -6.77
C LYS A 41 4.28 -1.79 -6.68
N ILE A 42 4.21 -0.69 -5.95
CA ILE A 42 3.00 0.14 -5.84
C ILE A 42 2.59 0.65 -7.22
N ASP A 43 3.51 1.25 -7.99
CA ASP A 43 3.23 1.75 -9.34
C ASP A 43 2.66 0.66 -10.26
N SER A 44 3.20 -0.55 -10.17
CA SER A 44 2.70 -1.70 -10.94
C SER A 44 1.28 -2.13 -10.50
N LEU A 45 0.98 -2.06 -9.20
CA LEU A 45 -0.35 -2.37 -8.67
C LEU A 45 -1.37 -1.29 -9.04
N ASP A 46 -0.98 -0.01 -8.98
CA ASP A 46 -1.82 1.11 -9.38
C ASP A 46 -2.20 1.02 -10.87
N LYS A 47 -1.24 0.65 -11.73
CA LYS A 47 -1.53 0.39 -13.14
C LYS A 47 -2.58 -0.69 -13.31
N LYS A 48 -2.46 -1.82 -12.62
CA LYS A 48 -3.45 -2.91 -12.64
C LYS A 48 -4.81 -2.47 -12.12
N LEU A 49 -4.84 -1.66 -11.07
CA LEU A 49 -6.08 -1.09 -10.53
C LEU A 49 -6.82 -0.25 -11.58
N ILE A 50 -6.12 0.62 -12.29
CA ILE A 50 -6.70 1.42 -13.37
C ILE A 50 -7.22 0.55 -14.52
N GLU A 51 -6.47 -0.49 -14.91
CA GLU A 51 -6.89 -1.46 -15.94
C GLU A 51 -8.20 -2.18 -15.53
N ILE A 52 -8.31 -2.59 -14.26
CA ILE A 52 -9.51 -3.24 -13.70
C ILE A 52 -10.69 -2.28 -13.67
N LEU A 53 -10.48 -1.04 -13.24
CA LEU A 53 -11.52 -0.01 -13.26
C LEU A 53 -12.01 0.29 -14.68
N GLY A 54 -11.11 0.36 -15.66
CA GLY A 54 -11.45 0.51 -17.06
C GLY A 54 -12.29 -0.67 -17.59
N ALA A 55 -11.92 -1.89 -17.25
CA ALA A 55 -12.70 -3.09 -17.62
C ALA A 55 -14.09 -3.07 -16.99
N ARG A 56 -14.19 -2.67 -15.72
CA ARG A 56 -15.46 -2.50 -15.03
C ARG A 56 -16.35 -1.46 -15.72
N GLN A 57 -15.82 -0.32 -16.11
CA GLN A 57 -16.61 0.72 -16.78
C GLN A 57 -17.08 0.30 -18.18
N ARG A 58 -16.32 -0.53 -18.90
CA ARG A 58 -16.82 -1.14 -20.16
C ARG A 58 -18.06 -2.01 -19.92
N ALA A 59 -18.05 -2.83 -18.86
CA ALA A 59 -19.22 -3.63 -18.49
C ALA A 59 -20.42 -2.75 -18.06
N VAL A 60 -20.18 -1.65 -17.34
CA VAL A 60 -21.20 -0.67 -16.99
C VAL A 60 -21.83 -0.05 -18.24
N LYS A 61 -21.03 0.28 -19.24
CA LYS A 61 -21.53 0.82 -20.51
C LYS A 61 -22.46 -0.16 -21.23
N GLU A 62 -22.09 -1.44 -21.27
CA GLU A 62 -22.95 -2.48 -21.88
C GLU A 62 -24.29 -2.62 -21.15
N ILE A 63 -24.25 -2.65 -19.81
CA ILE A 63 -25.47 -2.67 -19.00
C ILE A 63 -26.29 -1.38 -19.20
N GLY A 64 -25.65 -0.23 -19.29
CA GLY A 64 -26.30 1.07 -19.52
C GLY A 64 -27.05 1.12 -20.85
N ILE A 65 -26.44 0.59 -21.93
CA ILE A 65 -27.09 0.47 -23.23
C ILE A 65 -28.35 -0.41 -23.15
N TYR A 66 -28.27 -1.53 -22.45
CA TYR A 66 -29.41 -2.40 -22.24
C TYR A 66 -30.53 -1.73 -21.44
N LYS A 67 -30.19 -1.05 -20.35
CA LYS A 67 -31.13 -0.30 -19.51
C LYS A 67 -31.84 0.81 -20.29
N ALA A 68 -31.08 1.59 -21.07
CA ALA A 68 -31.64 2.66 -21.91
C ALA A 68 -32.66 2.12 -22.91
N LYS A 69 -32.35 1.01 -23.58
CA LYS A 69 -33.26 0.36 -24.53
C LYS A 69 -34.54 -0.20 -23.89
N ASN A 70 -34.49 -0.58 -22.63
CA ASN A 70 -35.59 -1.24 -21.94
C ASN A 70 -36.29 -0.32 -20.90
N ASN A 71 -35.99 0.96 -20.89
CA ASN A 71 -36.51 1.94 -19.91
C ASN A 71 -36.29 1.55 -18.46
N ILE A 72 -35.13 0.95 -18.14
CA ILE A 72 -34.73 0.56 -16.79
C ILE A 72 -33.94 1.71 -16.18
N PRO A 73 -34.27 2.16 -14.94
CA PRO A 73 -33.50 3.20 -14.26
C PRO A 73 -32.03 2.84 -14.08
N SER A 74 -31.13 3.81 -14.26
CA SER A 74 -29.69 3.63 -14.02
C SER A 74 -29.42 3.29 -12.55
N LEU A 75 -30.04 4.05 -11.64
CA LEU A 75 -29.93 3.80 -10.21
C LEU A 75 -30.78 2.59 -9.79
N GLN A 76 -30.13 1.61 -9.19
CA GLN A 76 -30.74 0.44 -8.57
C GLN A 76 -30.22 0.33 -7.13
N ALA A 77 -30.91 0.98 -6.18
CA ALA A 77 -30.44 1.12 -4.80
C ALA A 77 -30.16 -0.22 -4.11
N THR A 78 -31.01 -1.22 -4.30
CA THR A 78 -30.83 -2.56 -3.74
C THR A 78 -29.53 -3.20 -4.24
N ARG A 79 -29.28 -3.11 -5.55
CA ARG A 79 -28.05 -3.65 -6.14
C ARG A 79 -26.80 -2.94 -5.63
N PHE A 80 -26.85 -1.62 -5.48
CA PHE A 80 -25.75 -0.86 -4.91
C PHE A 80 -25.44 -1.29 -3.47
N GLN A 81 -26.47 -1.48 -2.66
CA GLN A 81 -26.30 -1.93 -1.28
C GLN A 81 -25.70 -3.33 -1.19
N GLU A 82 -26.12 -4.27 -2.05
CA GLU A 82 -25.52 -5.61 -2.14
C GLU A 82 -24.03 -5.55 -2.50
N VAL A 83 -23.67 -4.75 -3.50
CA VAL A 83 -22.26 -4.56 -3.92
C VAL A 83 -21.44 -3.97 -2.77
N MET A 84 -21.98 -2.95 -2.11
CA MET A 84 -21.32 -2.30 -0.98
C MET A 84 -21.03 -3.30 0.15
N ASN A 85 -22.03 -4.06 0.58
CA ASN A 85 -21.87 -5.01 1.67
C ASN A 85 -20.85 -6.10 1.34
N LYS A 86 -20.92 -6.68 0.13
CA LYS A 86 -19.96 -7.69 -0.33
C LYS A 86 -18.54 -7.13 -0.39
N SER A 87 -18.38 -5.89 -0.83
CA SER A 87 -17.06 -5.26 -0.96
C SER A 87 -16.46 -4.92 0.40
N ILE A 88 -17.26 -4.49 1.36
CA ILE A 88 -16.81 -4.26 2.74
C ILE A 88 -16.30 -5.57 3.35
N GLU A 89 -17.03 -6.67 3.20
CA GLU A 89 -16.61 -7.98 3.71
C GLU A 89 -15.34 -8.50 3.00
N ALA A 90 -15.22 -8.31 1.71
CA ALA A 90 -14.00 -8.65 0.97
C ALA A 90 -12.82 -7.78 1.41
N GLY A 91 -13.03 -6.47 1.55
CA GLY A 91 -12.00 -5.53 1.98
C GLY A 91 -11.46 -5.83 3.38
N LYS A 92 -12.30 -6.24 4.31
CA LYS A 92 -11.87 -6.67 5.65
C LYS A 92 -10.87 -7.82 5.60
N LYS A 93 -11.04 -8.78 4.70
CA LYS A 93 -10.11 -9.91 4.51
C LYS A 93 -8.74 -9.47 4.01
N GLU A 94 -8.69 -8.36 3.28
CA GLU A 94 -7.47 -7.74 2.78
C GLU A 94 -6.89 -6.67 3.73
N GLY A 95 -7.45 -6.51 4.94
CA GLY A 95 -7.00 -5.53 5.92
C GLY A 95 -7.42 -4.09 5.61
N LEU A 96 -8.41 -3.89 4.75
CA LEU A 96 -8.92 -2.57 4.37
C LEU A 96 -10.07 -2.14 5.30
N SER A 97 -10.10 -0.86 5.67
CA SER A 97 -11.18 -0.34 6.52
C SER A 97 -12.51 -0.24 5.77
N SER A 98 -13.61 -0.47 6.48
CA SER A 98 -14.96 -0.31 5.92
C SER A 98 -15.21 1.10 5.39
N GLU A 99 -14.66 2.11 6.08
CA GLU A 99 -14.77 3.51 5.66
C GLU A 99 -14.08 3.75 4.30
N PHE A 100 -12.86 3.22 4.13
CA PHE A 100 -12.14 3.32 2.87
C PHE A 100 -12.91 2.65 1.72
N ILE A 101 -13.39 1.42 1.93
CA ILE A 101 -14.17 0.70 0.93
C ILE A 101 -15.45 1.45 0.59
N THR A 102 -16.16 1.99 1.57
CA THR A 102 -17.38 2.76 1.34
C THR A 102 -17.11 3.98 0.46
N LYS A 103 -16.09 4.79 0.77
CA LYS A 103 -15.71 5.95 -0.04
C LYS A 103 -15.33 5.57 -1.47
N LEU A 104 -14.52 4.54 -1.62
CA LEU A 104 -14.06 4.04 -2.92
C LEU A 104 -15.23 3.56 -3.78
N LEU A 105 -16.07 2.70 -3.23
CA LEU A 105 -17.21 2.14 -3.97
C LEU A 105 -18.28 3.19 -4.27
N THR A 106 -18.46 4.19 -3.42
CA THR A 106 -19.35 5.33 -3.71
C THR A 106 -18.84 6.10 -4.92
N ALA A 107 -17.56 6.47 -4.96
CA ALA A 107 -16.99 7.17 -6.11
C ALA A 107 -17.09 6.36 -7.41
N ILE A 108 -16.80 5.05 -7.34
CA ILE A 108 -16.96 4.15 -8.49
C ILE A 108 -18.42 4.06 -8.95
N HIS A 109 -19.36 4.05 -8.02
CA HIS A 109 -20.79 4.02 -8.34
C HIS A 109 -21.27 5.31 -9.00
N GLU A 110 -20.88 6.45 -8.48
CA GLU A 110 -21.19 7.77 -9.04
C GLU A 110 -20.69 7.88 -10.49
N GLU A 111 -19.47 7.44 -10.77
CA GLU A 111 -18.94 7.41 -12.14
C GLU A 111 -19.73 6.43 -13.02
N SER A 112 -20.15 5.29 -12.49
CA SER A 112 -20.99 4.34 -13.22
C SER A 112 -22.35 4.94 -13.60
N LEU A 113 -22.99 5.65 -12.69
CA LEU A 113 -24.25 6.35 -12.96
C LEU A 113 -24.06 7.44 -14.02
N ARG A 114 -22.97 8.21 -13.94
CA ARG A 114 -22.64 9.24 -14.96
C ARG A 114 -22.51 8.64 -16.35
N VAL A 115 -21.85 7.48 -16.48
CA VAL A 115 -21.72 6.77 -17.75
C VAL A 115 -23.08 6.28 -18.25
N GLU A 116 -23.88 5.64 -17.40
CA GLU A 116 -25.21 5.14 -17.80
C GLU A 116 -26.18 6.28 -18.19
N GLU A 117 -26.18 7.39 -17.46
CA GLU A 117 -27.03 8.55 -17.78
C GLU A 117 -26.65 9.21 -19.11
N SER A 118 -25.36 9.18 -19.50
CA SER A 118 -24.91 9.69 -20.80
C SER A 118 -25.39 8.88 -22.01
N LEU A 119 -25.99 7.72 -21.80
CA LEU A 119 -26.47 6.80 -22.84
C LEU A 119 -27.99 6.92 -23.11
N LYS A 120 -28.69 7.75 -22.34
CA LYS A 120 -30.13 8.05 -22.52
C LYS A 120 -30.33 9.15 -23.52
#